data_6f344886fb2c81a7f0adaff4b1139be9
#
_entry.id   6f344886fb2c81a7f0adaff4b1139be9
#
_cell.length_a   1.000
_cell.length_b   1.000
_cell.length_c   1.000
_cell.angle_alpha   90.00
_cell.angle_beta   90.00
_cell.angle_gamma   90.00
#
_symmetry.space_group_name_H-M   'P 1'
#
loop_
_entity.id
_entity.type
_entity.pdbx_description
1 polymer ?
#
loop_
_entity_poly.entity_id
_entity_poly.type
_entity_poly.pdbx_seq_one_letter_code
_entity_poly.pdbx_strand_id
1 'polypeptide(L)'
;MQFIRSNTFHWAAALAALFAIFVTVLFGFIYFRIDDYLTKPFAVVELIARIEALLRRPAESRETTLRVGPLEVDLIERTVKRGDRAIELLPREFRLLEYMMRRSDQLLTRAMLLEEVWNYKFVPATNLVDVHMGRVRHKVDGPGDAPMIHNVRGAGFILRAVS
;
A
#
# COMPACT_ATOMS: atom_id res chain seq x y z
N MET A 1 51.71 -4.55 66.20
CA MET A 1 50.65 -5.07 65.33
C MET A 1 49.49 -4.05 65.10
N GLN A 2 49.73 -2.76 64.89
CA GLN A 2 48.66 -1.75 64.68
C GLN A 2 48.72 -1.03 63.35
N PHE A 3 49.73 -1.25 62.52
CA PHE A 3 49.91 -0.52 61.26
C PHE A 3 49.17 -1.09 60.07
N ILE A 4 48.69 -2.32 60.13
CA ILE A 4 48.02 -2.99 58.98
C ILE A 4 46.53 -2.67 58.98
N ARG A 5 45.92 -2.25 60.07
CA ARG A 5 44.46 -2.03 60.18
C ARG A 5 44.00 -0.67 59.63
N SER A 6 44.89 0.29 59.49
CA SER A 6 44.57 1.62 58.95
C SER A 6 44.43 1.64 57.43
N ASN A 7 45.27 0.86 56.73
CA ASN A 7 45.31 0.89 55.26
C ASN A 7 44.09 0.21 54.58
N THR A 8 43.58 -0.87 55.20
CA THR A 8 42.39 -1.58 54.65
C THR A 8 41.12 -0.75 54.74
N PHE A 9 41.03 0.12 55.75
CA PHE A 9 39.85 0.98 55.94
C PHE A 9 39.82 2.11 54.86
N HIS A 10 40.99 2.66 54.50
CA HIS A 10 41.09 3.69 53.46
C HIS A 10 40.79 3.11 52.06
N TRP A 11 41.23 1.87 51.78
CA TRP A 11 40.94 1.22 50.51
C TRP A 11 39.45 0.84 50.39
N ALA A 12 38.83 0.40 51.45
CA ALA A 12 37.39 0.09 51.49
C ALA A 12 36.53 1.37 51.28
N ALA A 13 36.92 2.48 51.93
CA ALA A 13 36.26 3.76 51.76
C ALA A 13 36.43 4.33 50.32
N ALA A 14 37.63 4.20 49.73
CA ALA A 14 37.86 4.58 48.35
C ALA A 14 37.06 3.79 47.34
N LEU A 15 36.95 2.46 47.52
CA LEU A 15 36.15 1.60 46.69
C LEU A 15 34.63 1.90 46.80
N ALA A 16 34.15 2.19 48.01
CA ALA A 16 32.76 2.59 48.23
C ALA A 16 32.44 3.95 47.58
N ALA A 17 33.36 4.90 47.62
CA ALA A 17 33.22 6.20 46.98
C ALA A 17 33.19 6.07 45.42
N LEU A 18 34.09 5.25 44.87
CA LEU A 18 34.09 4.95 43.42
C LEU A 18 32.84 4.27 42.97
N PHE A 19 32.33 3.31 43.75
CA PHE A 19 31.08 2.63 43.46
C PHE A 19 29.87 3.57 43.52
N ALA A 20 29.81 4.47 44.50
CA ALA A 20 28.77 5.49 44.61
C ALA A 20 28.78 6.46 43.39
N ILE A 21 29.98 6.90 42.98
CA ILE A 21 30.16 7.77 41.79
C ILE A 21 29.68 7.00 40.53
N PHE A 22 30.10 5.74 40.39
CA PHE A 22 29.71 4.92 39.24
C PHE A 22 28.18 4.73 39.17
N VAL A 23 27.53 4.43 40.30
CA VAL A 23 26.06 4.29 40.35
C VAL A 23 25.37 5.61 40.02
N THR A 24 25.88 6.73 40.52
CA THR A 24 25.32 8.08 40.25
C THR A 24 25.45 8.44 38.78
N VAL A 25 26.60 8.17 38.16
CA VAL A 25 26.82 8.41 36.72
C VAL A 25 25.94 7.48 35.87
N LEU A 26 25.85 6.20 36.25
CA LEU A 26 25.00 5.25 35.54
C LEU A 26 23.53 5.63 35.64
N PHE A 27 23.06 6.04 36.81
CA PHE A 27 21.68 6.49 37.03
C PHE A 27 21.39 7.77 36.27
N GLY A 28 22.33 8.73 36.27
CA GLY A 28 22.24 9.95 35.48
C GLY A 28 22.20 9.68 33.99
N PHE A 29 22.99 8.74 33.49
CA PHE A 29 22.98 8.32 32.08
C PHE A 29 21.67 7.62 31.68
N ILE A 30 21.12 6.79 32.58
CA ILE A 30 19.82 6.15 32.35
C ILE A 30 18.70 7.18 32.37
N TYR A 31 18.69 8.10 33.33
CA TYR A 31 17.68 9.18 33.39
C TYR A 31 17.75 10.09 32.18
N PHE A 32 18.94 10.48 31.76
CA PHE A 32 19.12 11.35 30.56
C PHE A 32 18.68 10.65 29.27
N ARG A 33 18.83 9.32 29.19
CA ARG A 33 18.34 8.54 28.04
C ARG A 33 16.82 8.33 28.06
N ILE A 34 16.20 8.31 29.23
CA ILE A 34 14.75 8.13 29.37
C ILE A 34 14.01 9.41 28.98
N ASP A 35 14.55 10.59 29.31
CA ASP A 35 13.92 11.86 28.93
C ASP A 35 13.91 12.09 27.40
N ASP A 36 14.90 11.56 26.66
CA ASP A 36 14.93 11.67 25.19
C ASP A 36 13.89 10.76 24.48
N TYR A 37 13.35 9.76 25.16
CA TYR A 37 12.28 8.91 24.60
C TYR A 37 10.87 9.42 24.92
N LEU A 38 10.71 10.37 25.83
CA LEU A 38 9.40 10.89 26.27
C LEU A 38 9.08 12.29 25.76
N THR A 39 9.98 12.94 25.03
CA THR A 39 9.73 14.27 24.46
C THR A 39 9.73 14.25 22.93
N LYS A 40 8.85 13.46 22.35
CA LYS A 40 8.12 13.88 21.17
C LYS A 40 6.68 14.07 21.61
N PRO A 41 6.27 15.26 21.99
CA PRO A 41 4.89 15.56 21.77
C PRO A 41 4.74 15.47 20.25
N PHE A 42 4.18 14.38 19.74
CA PHE A 42 3.39 14.52 18.55
C PHE A 42 2.42 15.61 18.92
N ALA A 43 2.71 16.80 18.42
CA ALA A 43 1.79 17.89 18.65
C ALA A 43 0.49 17.38 18.07
N VAL A 44 -0.45 16.97 18.94
CA VAL A 44 -1.78 16.51 18.53
C VAL A 44 -2.37 17.55 17.58
N VAL A 45 -2.01 18.82 17.77
CA VAL A 45 -2.26 19.94 16.88
C VAL A 45 -1.65 19.76 15.50
N GLU A 46 -0.41 19.26 15.36
CA GLU A 46 0.21 18.99 14.06
C GLU A 46 -0.43 17.76 13.38
N LEU A 47 -0.77 16.73 14.14
CA LEU A 47 -1.50 15.58 13.62
C LEU A 47 -2.90 16.00 13.14
N ILE A 48 -3.62 16.79 13.94
CA ILE A 48 -4.93 17.34 13.58
C ILE A 48 -4.80 18.23 12.34
N ALA A 49 -3.81 19.12 12.29
CA ALA A 49 -3.58 19.98 11.12
C ALA A 49 -3.23 19.17 9.85
N ARG A 50 -2.47 18.08 9.98
CA ARG A 50 -2.20 17.18 8.86
C ARG A 50 -3.44 16.39 8.43
N ILE A 51 -4.24 15.92 9.38
CA ILE A 51 -5.52 15.26 9.08
C ILE A 51 -6.48 16.25 8.41
N GLU A 52 -6.61 17.48 8.92
CA GLU A 52 -7.42 18.52 8.31
C GLU A 52 -6.90 18.92 6.92
N ALA A 53 -5.59 19.00 6.71
CA ALA A 53 -5.01 19.26 5.41
C ALA A 53 -5.27 18.12 4.41
N LEU A 54 -5.28 16.87 4.88
CA LEU A 54 -5.66 15.70 4.08
C LEU A 54 -7.16 15.67 3.77
N LEU A 55 -7.99 16.12 4.71
CA LEU A 55 -9.44 16.24 4.54
C LEU A 55 -9.81 17.48 3.70
N ARG A 56 -9.01 18.56 3.74
CA ARG A 56 -9.14 19.76 2.90
C ARG A 56 -8.60 19.59 1.48
N ARG A 57 -7.76 18.58 1.23
CA ARG A 57 -7.56 18.24 -0.19
C ARG A 57 -8.96 18.06 -0.72
N PRO A 58 -9.37 18.91 -1.72
CA PRO A 58 -10.55 18.57 -2.47
C PRO A 58 -10.30 17.11 -2.78
N ALA A 59 -11.24 16.25 -2.48
CA ALA A 59 -11.30 14.96 -3.10
C ALA A 59 -11.21 15.32 -4.60
N GLU A 60 -9.97 15.40 -5.15
CA GLU A 60 -9.76 14.96 -6.50
C GLU A 60 -10.50 13.66 -6.43
N SER A 61 -11.69 13.68 -6.98
CA SER A 61 -12.65 12.63 -6.87
C SER A 61 -11.84 11.38 -7.17
N ARG A 62 -11.42 10.66 -6.11
CA ARG A 62 -11.06 9.28 -6.31
C ARG A 62 -12.35 8.77 -6.86
N GLU A 63 -12.42 8.74 -8.19
CA GLU A 63 -13.56 8.20 -8.87
C GLU A 63 -13.75 6.84 -8.24
N THR A 64 -14.63 6.79 -7.26
CA THR A 64 -15.00 5.54 -6.58
C THR A 64 -15.70 4.64 -7.56
N THR A 65 -16.17 5.24 -8.66
CA THR A 65 -16.86 4.56 -9.73
C THR A 65 -16.21 4.92 -11.06
N LEU A 66 -15.72 3.91 -11.77
CA LEU A 66 -15.22 4.05 -13.14
C LEU A 66 -16.38 3.78 -14.12
N ARG A 67 -16.46 4.60 -15.19
CA ARG A 67 -17.47 4.44 -16.23
C ARG A 67 -16.85 4.50 -17.63
N VAL A 68 -17.16 3.53 -18.46
CA VAL A 68 -16.78 3.49 -19.88
C VAL A 68 -18.01 3.03 -20.67
N GLY A 69 -18.71 3.97 -21.31
CA GLY A 69 -19.99 3.68 -21.95
C GLY A 69 -20.99 3.06 -20.96
N PRO A 70 -21.62 1.92 -21.28
CA PRO A 70 -22.55 1.24 -20.38
C PRO A 70 -21.91 0.46 -19.25
N LEU A 71 -20.58 0.33 -19.23
CA LEU A 71 -19.83 -0.43 -18.21
C LEU A 71 -19.49 0.48 -17.02
N GLU A 72 -19.85 0.02 -15.83
CA GLU A 72 -19.61 0.72 -14.57
C GLU A 72 -18.97 -0.23 -13.56
N VAL A 73 -17.96 0.26 -12.85
CA VAL A 73 -17.24 -0.46 -11.79
C VAL A 73 -17.21 0.40 -10.54
N ASP A 74 -17.78 -0.07 -9.45
CA ASP A 74 -17.60 0.51 -8.13
C ASP A 74 -16.36 -0.09 -7.47
N LEU A 75 -15.41 0.77 -7.12
CA LEU A 75 -14.11 0.36 -6.58
C LEU A 75 -14.17 0.07 -5.08
N ILE A 76 -15.16 0.64 -4.36
CA ILE A 76 -15.34 0.44 -2.93
C ILE A 76 -16.08 -0.88 -2.70
N GLU A 77 -17.28 -0.99 -3.30
CA GLU A 77 -18.12 -2.19 -3.20
C GLU A 77 -17.59 -3.36 -4.05
N ARG A 78 -16.64 -3.08 -4.95
CA ARG A 78 -16.07 -4.05 -5.90
C ARG A 78 -17.13 -4.72 -6.77
N THR A 79 -18.14 -3.98 -7.13
CA THR A 79 -19.23 -4.43 -7.99
C THR A 79 -19.00 -3.94 -9.43
N VAL A 80 -19.50 -4.72 -10.38
CA VAL A 80 -19.41 -4.43 -11.81
C VAL A 80 -20.79 -4.58 -12.42
N LYS A 81 -21.17 -3.64 -13.26
CA LYS A 81 -22.42 -3.73 -14.04
C LYS A 81 -22.23 -3.20 -15.45
N ARG A 82 -22.99 -3.73 -16.37
CA ARG A 82 -23.11 -3.21 -17.74
C ARG A 82 -24.59 -2.94 -18.02
N GLY A 83 -24.95 -1.65 -18.09
CA GLY A 83 -26.35 -1.24 -18.01
C GLY A 83 -26.97 -1.76 -16.72
N ASP A 84 -28.07 -2.52 -16.84
CA ASP A 84 -28.75 -3.11 -15.69
C ASP A 84 -28.22 -4.50 -15.30
N ARG A 85 -27.32 -5.08 -16.09
CA ARG A 85 -26.78 -6.41 -15.86
C ARG A 85 -25.59 -6.39 -14.90
N ALA A 86 -25.74 -6.99 -13.73
CA ALA A 86 -24.63 -7.22 -12.80
C ALA A 86 -23.67 -8.29 -13.36
N ILE A 87 -22.38 -8.09 -13.16
CA ILE A 87 -21.31 -8.96 -13.65
C ILE A 87 -20.46 -9.42 -12.45
N GLU A 88 -20.43 -10.70 -12.21
CA GLU A 88 -19.58 -11.28 -11.18
C GLU A 88 -18.18 -11.57 -11.70
N LEU A 89 -17.18 -10.91 -11.11
CA LEU A 89 -15.78 -11.09 -11.45
C LEU A 89 -15.00 -11.68 -10.27
N LEU A 90 -14.08 -12.57 -10.60
CA LEU A 90 -13.06 -13.01 -9.62
C LEU A 90 -12.11 -11.86 -9.30
N PRO A 91 -11.43 -11.86 -8.13
CA PRO A 91 -10.56 -10.75 -7.72
C PRO A 91 -9.51 -10.34 -8.75
N ARG A 92 -8.94 -11.30 -9.50
CA ARG A 92 -7.96 -11.01 -10.56
C ARG A 92 -8.61 -10.45 -11.83
N GLU A 93 -9.81 -10.92 -12.16
CA GLU A 93 -10.59 -10.42 -13.28
C GLU A 93 -11.05 -8.99 -13.02
N PHE A 94 -11.45 -8.68 -11.77
CA PHE A 94 -11.80 -7.33 -11.34
C PHE A 94 -10.62 -6.36 -11.51
N ARG A 95 -9.42 -6.72 -10.98
CA ARG A 95 -8.21 -5.89 -11.14
C ARG A 95 -7.83 -5.69 -12.60
N LEU A 96 -7.99 -6.71 -13.43
CA LEU A 96 -7.73 -6.62 -14.87
C LEU A 96 -8.69 -5.62 -15.52
N LEU A 97 -9.99 -5.72 -15.23
CA LEU A 97 -11.00 -4.81 -15.76
C LEU A 97 -10.79 -3.38 -15.24
N GLU A 98 -10.55 -3.18 -13.95
CA GLU A 98 -10.23 -1.89 -13.35
C GLU A 98 -9.05 -1.23 -14.08
N TYR A 99 -7.96 -1.96 -14.29
CA TYR A 99 -6.79 -1.43 -14.99
C TYR A 99 -7.10 -1.01 -16.42
N MET A 100 -7.91 -1.81 -17.14
CA MET A 100 -8.35 -1.48 -18.49
C MET A 100 -9.26 -0.26 -18.54
N MET A 101 -10.19 -0.11 -17.59
CA MET A 101 -11.11 1.02 -17.52
C MET A 101 -10.40 2.34 -17.21
N ARG A 102 -9.39 2.32 -16.34
CA ARG A 102 -8.55 3.50 -16.08
C ARG A 102 -7.73 3.95 -17.29
N ARG A 103 -7.57 3.07 -18.27
CA ARG A 103 -6.82 3.30 -19.51
C ARG A 103 -7.67 2.97 -20.74
N SER A 104 -8.93 3.37 -20.68
CA SER A 104 -9.83 3.21 -21.83
C SER A 104 -9.23 3.85 -23.08
N ASP A 105 -9.50 3.26 -24.24
CA ASP A 105 -9.00 3.66 -25.56
C ASP A 105 -7.47 3.54 -25.74
N GLN A 106 -6.74 3.01 -24.77
CA GLN A 106 -5.31 2.79 -24.87
C GLN A 106 -4.99 1.32 -25.18
N LEU A 107 -3.94 1.11 -25.97
CA LEU A 107 -3.41 -0.22 -26.21
C LEU A 107 -2.63 -0.72 -24.99
N LEU A 108 -3.10 -1.80 -24.38
CA LEU A 108 -2.47 -2.44 -23.24
C LEU A 108 -1.76 -3.72 -23.71
N THR A 109 -0.45 -3.72 -23.61
CA THR A 109 0.35 -4.90 -23.98
C THR A 109 0.26 -5.99 -22.91
N ARG A 110 0.56 -7.23 -23.30
CA ARG A 110 0.61 -8.35 -22.34
C ARG A 110 1.61 -8.11 -21.21
N ALA A 111 2.76 -7.49 -21.51
CA ALA A 111 3.77 -7.15 -20.53
C ALA A 111 3.24 -6.16 -19.48
N MET A 112 2.58 -5.09 -19.92
CA MET A 112 1.94 -4.10 -19.03
C MET A 112 0.91 -4.76 -18.11
N LEU A 113 0.07 -5.63 -18.68
CA LEU A 113 -0.96 -6.34 -17.92
C LEU A 113 -0.35 -7.30 -16.89
N LEU A 114 0.72 -8.02 -17.25
CA LEU A 114 1.44 -8.91 -16.33
C LEU A 114 2.07 -8.14 -15.18
N GLU A 115 2.70 -7.01 -15.46
CA GLU A 115 3.34 -6.18 -14.45
C GLU A 115 2.30 -5.61 -13.47
N GLU A 116 1.26 -4.97 -13.96
CA GLU A 116 0.32 -4.20 -13.13
C GLU A 116 -0.73 -5.08 -12.42
N VAL A 117 -1.20 -6.14 -13.07
CA VAL A 117 -2.25 -7.00 -12.50
C VAL A 117 -1.68 -8.17 -11.70
N TRP A 118 -0.56 -8.75 -12.16
CA TRP A 118 0.07 -9.91 -11.52
C TRP A 118 1.39 -9.59 -10.81
N ASN A 119 1.92 -8.37 -10.97
CA ASN A 119 3.20 -7.94 -10.41
C ASN A 119 4.39 -8.77 -10.91
N TYR A 120 4.33 -9.24 -12.15
CA TYR A 120 5.42 -9.95 -12.80
C TYR A 120 6.34 -8.97 -13.51
N LYS A 121 7.61 -8.93 -13.10
CA LYS A 121 8.65 -8.10 -13.73
C LYS A 121 9.24 -8.73 -14.99
N PHE A 122 8.77 -9.88 -15.37
CA PHE A 122 9.19 -10.61 -16.58
C PHE A 122 7.98 -11.18 -17.30
N VAL A 123 8.10 -11.43 -18.58
CA VAL A 123 7.03 -12.04 -19.37
C VAL A 123 7.24 -13.56 -19.37
N PRO A 124 6.50 -14.31 -18.55
CA PRO A 124 6.59 -15.76 -18.56
C PRO A 124 6.04 -16.30 -19.89
N ALA A 125 6.57 -17.44 -20.33
CA ALA A 125 6.06 -18.16 -21.51
C ALA A 125 4.71 -18.84 -21.20
N THR A 126 3.70 -18.06 -20.79
CA THR A 126 2.36 -18.53 -20.44
C THR A 126 1.30 -17.70 -21.13
N ASN A 127 0.13 -18.30 -21.32
CA ASN A 127 -1.06 -17.63 -21.84
C ASN A 127 -1.96 -17.04 -20.72
N LEU A 128 -1.36 -16.76 -19.55
CA LEU A 128 -2.10 -16.33 -18.36
C LEU A 128 -3.01 -15.12 -18.63
N VAL A 129 -2.47 -14.08 -19.30
CA VAL A 129 -3.23 -12.88 -19.65
C VAL A 129 -4.38 -13.23 -20.59
N ASP A 130 -4.11 -14.02 -21.61
CA ASP A 130 -5.11 -14.37 -22.62
C ASP A 130 -6.27 -15.18 -22.02
N VAL A 131 -5.99 -16.10 -21.09
CA VAL A 131 -7.00 -16.88 -20.38
C VAL A 131 -7.90 -15.99 -19.52
N HIS A 132 -7.32 -15.11 -18.71
CA HIS A 132 -8.09 -14.19 -17.87
C HIS A 132 -8.84 -13.15 -18.71
N MET A 133 -8.21 -12.64 -19.76
CA MET A 133 -8.85 -11.73 -20.69
C MET A 133 -10.04 -12.37 -21.40
N GLY A 134 -9.91 -13.62 -21.83
CA GLY A 134 -11.02 -14.37 -22.40
C GLY A 134 -12.21 -14.49 -21.45
N ARG A 135 -11.95 -14.77 -20.15
CA ARG A 135 -13.00 -14.86 -19.12
C ARG A 135 -13.66 -13.49 -18.88
N VAL A 136 -12.88 -12.43 -18.71
CA VAL A 136 -13.40 -11.06 -18.51
C VAL A 136 -14.24 -10.66 -19.71
N ARG A 137 -13.73 -10.86 -20.93
CA ARG A 137 -14.45 -10.54 -22.15
C ARG A 137 -15.78 -11.29 -22.26
N HIS A 138 -15.80 -12.60 -21.96
CA HIS A 138 -17.03 -13.38 -21.99
C HIS A 138 -18.08 -12.89 -21.00
N LYS A 139 -17.65 -12.37 -19.83
CA LYS A 139 -18.53 -11.84 -18.80
C LYS A 139 -19.00 -10.41 -19.10
N VAL A 140 -18.09 -9.57 -19.59
CA VAL A 140 -18.37 -8.17 -19.94
C VAL A 140 -19.16 -8.10 -21.24
N ASP A 141 -18.69 -8.75 -22.29
CA ASP A 141 -19.33 -8.80 -23.60
C ASP A 141 -20.28 -10.02 -23.67
N GLY A 142 -21.43 -9.91 -22.99
CA GLY A 142 -22.43 -10.97 -22.94
C GLY A 142 -23.08 -11.26 -24.31
N PRO A 143 -23.88 -12.31 -24.41
CA PRO A 143 -24.60 -12.64 -25.64
C PRO A 143 -25.49 -11.48 -26.09
N GLY A 144 -25.29 -11.00 -27.31
CA GLY A 144 -26.04 -9.87 -27.86
C GLY A 144 -25.48 -8.48 -27.54
N ASP A 145 -24.49 -8.39 -26.68
CA ASP A 145 -23.83 -7.12 -26.38
C ASP A 145 -22.78 -6.76 -27.46
N ALA A 146 -22.70 -5.51 -27.82
CA ALA A 146 -21.61 -5.03 -28.66
C ALA A 146 -20.26 -5.13 -27.92
N PRO A 147 -19.21 -5.66 -28.56
CA PRO A 147 -17.94 -5.91 -27.89
C PRO A 147 -17.27 -4.61 -27.42
N MET A 148 -16.85 -4.55 -26.17
CA MET A 148 -16.08 -3.45 -25.58
C MET A 148 -14.59 -3.80 -25.46
N ILE A 149 -14.26 -5.09 -25.29
CA ILE A 149 -12.89 -5.54 -25.18
C ILE A 149 -12.40 -6.11 -26.52
N HIS A 150 -11.47 -5.40 -27.13
CA HIS A 150 -10.90 -5.73 -28.44
C HIS A 150 -9.50 -6.32 -28.31
N ASN A 151 -9.26 -7.40 -29.03
CA ASN A 151 -7.93 -7.99 -29.17
C ASN A 151 -7.25 -7.36 -30.39
N VAL A 152 -6.13 -6.67 -30.19
CA VAL A 152 -5.24 -6.18 -31.24
C VAL A 152 -4.18 -7.23 -31.50
N ARG A 153 -4.29 -7.94 -32.62
CA ARG A 153 -3.45 -9.08 -32.95
C ARG A 153 -1.96 -8.74 -32.87
N GLY A 154 -1.21 -9.50 -32.11
CA GLY A 154 0.24 -9.33 -31.92
C GLY A 154 0.64 -8.16 -31.00
N ALA A 155 -0.28 -7.26 -30.61
CA ALA A 155 0.02 -6.08 -29.81
C ALA A 155 -0.55 -6.15 -28.38
N GLY A 156 -1.85 -6.46 -28.22
CA GLY A 156 -2.47 -6.49 -26.89
C GLY A 156 -3.98 -6.34 -26.94
N PHE A 157 -4.51 -5.61 -25.96
CA PHE A 157 -5.95 -5.44 -25.78
C PHE A 157 -6.31 -3.96 -25.60
N ILE A 158 -7.51 -3.59 -26.01
CA ILE A 158 -8.08 -2.25 -25.83
C ILE A 158 -9.49 -2.40 -25.30
N LEU A 159 -9.86 -1.60 -24.29
CA LEU A 159 -11.24 -1.40 -23.87
C LEU A 159 -11.77 -0.11 -24.48
N ARG A 160 -12.92 -0.15 -25.14
CA ARG A 160 -13.56 1.02 -25.74
C ARG A 160 -15.04 1.10 -25.36
N ALA A 161 -15.53 2.33 -25.23
CA ALA A 161 -16.96 2.55 -25.16
C ALA A 161 -17.62 2.09 -26.46
N VAL A 162 -18.82 1.54 -26.34
CA VAL A 162 -19.67 1.27 -27.50
C VAL A 162 -20.34 2.58 -27.88
N SER A 163 -20.22 2.97 -29.14
CA SER A 163 -20.89 4.13 -29.73
C SER A 163 -22.37 3.84 -29.96
#